data_f749bba40acd0a2501409a66e0ad97e4
#
_entry.id   f749bba40acd0a2501409a66e0ad97e4
#
_cell.length_a   1.000
_cell.length_b   1.000
_cell.length_c   1.000
_cell.angle_alpha   90.00
_cell.angle_beta   90.00
_cell.angle_gamma   90.00
#
_symmetry.space_group_name_H-M   'P 1'
#
loop_
_entity.id
_entity.type
_entity.pdbx_description
1 polymer ?
#
loop_
_entity_poly.entity_id
_entity_poly.type
_entity_poly.pdbx_seq_one_letter_code
_entity_poly.pdbx_strand_id
1 'polypeptide(L)'
;MAIILKNGKWLNENGEMEEVEVKIEHDKISEIAQSIIGDESDEIIDVEGNLIAPGFIDLHVHLREPGGEHKETIATGTFAAAKGGFTTVAAMPNTRPVPDTKEQMEWLQGRIRETAHVNVLAYGAITIRQLGKELTDFAALKEAGAFAFTDDGVGVQSAGMMYEAMKRAAKLNMSIVAHCEDNTLINKGSVHDGIFAKKYGINGIPSVCESVHIARDVLLAEATGCHYHVCHISTKESVRIVRDAKRAGIRVTAEVTPHHLLLCDEDIPGLDANYKMNPPLRGREDRDALIEGLLDGTIDFIATDHAPHTEEEKAEGMQLAPFGIVGLETAFPLLYTYFVETKKFSLKQLIDFLTIKPAETFGLRAGRLAVGEKADLTVINLQQEQAIDPATFVSKGKNTPFAGWKCKGWPVMTFVGGKLVWKKGREAE
;
A
#
# COMPACT_ATOMS: atom_id res chain seq x y z
N MET A 1 17.75 -28.00 9.36
CA MET A 1 16.70 -27.57 10.31
C MET A 1 15.69 -26.78 9.49
N ALA A 2 14.52 -27.32 9.33
CA ALA A 2 13.41 -26.66 8.65
C ALA A 2 12.43 -26.11 9.70
N ILE A 3 11.49 -25.27 9.26
CA ILE A 3 10.31 -24.87 10.04
C ILE A 3 9.10 -25.54 9.41
N ILE A 4 8.28 -26.22 10.22
CA ILE A 4 7.03 -26.83 9.75
C ILE A 4 5.86 -26.13 10.44
N LEU A 5 5.02 -25.46 9.65
CA LEU A 5 3.76 -24.90 10.10
C LEU A 5 2.71 -26.00 10.05
N LYS A 6 2.17 -26.37 11.21
CA LYS A 6 1.16 -27.45 11.36
C LYS A 6 -0.21 -26.89 11.70
N ASN A 7 -1.23 -27.71 11.41
CA ASN A 7 -2.62 -27.38 11.70
C ASN A 7 -3.08 -26.07 11.07
N GLY A 8 -2.60 -25.75 9.87
CA GLY A 8 -2.99 -24.57 9.11
C GLY A 8 -4.18 -24.81 8.18
N LYS A 9 -4.73 -23.74 7.68
CA LYS A 9 -5.69 -23.73 6.57
C LYS A 9 -5.15 -22.82 5.47
N TRP A 10 -5.50 -23.11 4.24
CA TRP A 10 -5.19 -22.23 3.11
C TRP A 10 -6.37 -22.12 2.15
N LEU A 11 -6.30 -21.22 1.20
CA LEU A 11 -7.27 -21.20 0.09
C LEU A 11 -6.66 -21.91 -1.12
N ASN A 12 -7.39 -22.90 -1.63
CA ASN A 12 -7.04 -23.51 -2.91
C ASN A 12 -7.33 -22.56 -4.09
N GLU A 13 -7.02 -22.99 -5.31
CA GLU A 13 -7.22 -22.19 -6.52
C GLU A 13 -8.69 -21.77 -6.74
N ASN A 14 -9.65 -22.57 -6.26
CA ASN A 14 -11.09 -22.28 -6.31
C ASN A 14 -11.55 -21.32 -5.20
N GLY A 15 -10.68 -20.98 -4.23
CA GLY A 15 -11.03 -20.16 -3.08
C GLY A 15 -11.71 -20.92 -1.95
N GLU A 16 -11.61 -22.26 -1.95
CA GLU A 16 -12.12 -23.11 -0.89
C GLU A 16 -11.07 -23.29 0.20
N MET A 17 -11.52 -23.37 1.44
CA MET A 17 -10.64 -23.55 2.61
C MET A 17 -10.29 -25.01 2.78
N GLU A 18 -9.00 -25.34 2.78
CA GLU A 18 -8.47 -26.69 3.00
C GLU A 18 -7.45 -26.70 4.13
N GLU A 19 -7.30 -27.85 4.81
CA GLU A 19 -6.24 -28.08 5.79
C GLU A 19 -4.90 -28.23 5.08
N VAL A 20 -3.86 -27.65 5.66
CA VAL A 20 -2.52 -27.62 5.07
C VAL A 20 -1.44 -27.56 6.13
N GLU A 21 -0.33 -28.22 5.87
CA GLU A 21 0.95 -28.01 6.54
C GLU A 21 1.96 -27.47 5.51
N VAL A 22 2.85 -26.61 5.96
CA VAL A 22 3.84 -25.94 5.11
C VAL A 22 5.24 -26.15 5.72
N LYS A 23 6.15 -26.70 4.93
CA LYS A 23 7.57 -26.83 5.31
C LYS A 23 8.39 -25.74 4.66
N ILE A 24 9.20 -25.08 5.47
CA ILE A 24 10.10 -24.01 5.06
C ILE A 24 11.53 -24.49 5.28
N GLU A 25 12.33 -24.49 4.21
CA GLU A 25 13.77 -24.79 4.28
C GLU A 25 14.56 -23.59 3.74
N HIS A 26 15.47 -23.08 4.55
CA HIS A 26 16.20 -21.86 4.28
C HIS A 26 15.23 -20.67 4.10
N ASP A 27 15.16 -20.11 2.91
CA ASP A 27 14.31 -18.98 2.56
C ASP A 27 13.10 -19.35 1.69
N LYS A 28 12.86 -20.68 1.48
CA LYS A 28 11.86 -21.19 0.52
C LYS A 28 10.86 -22.14 1.14
N ILE A 29 9.69 -22.19 0.52
CA ILE A 29 8.70 -23.23 0.75
C ILE A 29 9.20 -24.50 0.06
N SER A 30 9.51 -25.54 0.84
CA SER A 30 10.01 -26.82 0.30
C SER A 30 8.91 -27.86 0.10
N GLU A 31 7.82 -27.78 0.90
CA GLU A 31 6.70 -28.72 0.81
C GLU A 31 5.40 -28.07 1.26
N ILE A 32 4.29 -28.43 0.61
CA ILE A 32 2.91 -28.10 0.99
C ILE A 32 2.11 -29.39 0.89
N ALA A 33 1.55 -29.86 1.99
CA ALA A 33 0.78 -31.10 2.05
C ALA A 33 -0.25 -31.06 3.17
N GLN A 34 -1.18 -32.03 3.20
CA GLN A 34 -2.13 -32.18 4.32
C GLN A 34 -1.44 -32.65 5.61
N SER A 35 -0.34 -33.35 5.49
CA SER A 35 0.47 -33.79 6.63
C SER A 35 1.93 -33.93 6.21
N ILE A 36 2.83 -33.34 6.98
CA ILE A 36 4.27 -33.34 6.76
C ILE A 36 4.95 -34.01 7.94
N ILE A 37 5.77 -35.02 7.64
CA ILE A 37 6.61 -35.68 8.66
C ILE A 37 7.90 -34.88 8.81
N GLY A 38 8.10 -34.29 9.99
CA GLY A 38 9.35 -33.57 10.30
C GLY A 38 10.43 -34.50 10.84
N ASP A 39 11.67 -34.03 10.75
CA ASP A 39 12.81 -34.63 11.40
C ASP A 39 12.98 -34.12 12.85
N GLU A 40 13.69 -34.82 13.72
CA GLU A 40 13.94 -34.42 15.12
C GLU A 40 14.60 -33.03 15.24
N SER A 41 15.28 -32.56 14.21
CA SER A 41 15.93 -31.25 14.15
C SER A 41 15.04 -30.12 13.66
N ASP A 42 13.82 -30.41 13.19
CA ASP A 42 12.92 -29.42 12.63
C ASP A 42 12.13 -28.67 13.72
N GLU A 43 11.97 -27.38 13.53
CA GLU A 43 11.11 -26.55 14.38
C GLU A 43 9.64 -26.70 13.95
N ILE A 44 8.80 -27.16 14.88
CA ILE A 44 7.36 -27.31 14.62
C ILE A 44 6.63 -26.14 15.25
N ILE A 45 5.86 -25.41 14.43
CA ILE A 45 5.00 -24.31 14.86
C ILE A 45 3.55 -24.69 14.58
N ASP A 46 2.77 -24.87 15.65
CA ASP A 46 1.32 -25.05 15.52
C ASP A 46 0.67 -23.68 15.23
N VAL A 47 -0.02 -23.58 14.10
CA VAL A 47 -0.75 -22.36 13.72
C VAL A 47 -2.23 -22.40 14.12
N GLU A 48 -2.66 -23.39 14.93
CA GLU A 48 -3.95 -23.42 15.65
C GLU A 48 -5.19 -23.27 14.73
N GLY A 49 -5.16 -23.84 13.55
CA GLY A 49 -6.26 -23.77 12.57
C GLY A 49 -6.40 -22.41 11.88
N ASN A 50 -5.42 -21.52 12.04
CA ASN A 50 -5.42 -20.23 11.38
C ASN A 50 -5.10 -20.33 9.88
N LEU A 51 -5.47 -19.29 9.13
CA LEU A 51 -5.22 -19.21 7.69
C LEU A 51 -3.74 -18.92 7.43
N ILE A 52 -3.08 -19.75 6.63
CA ILE A 52 -1.77 -19.48 6.05
C ILE A 52 -2.01 -18.86 4.66
N ALA A 53 -1.51 -17.66 4.43
CA ALA A 53 -1.62 -16.95 3.16
C ALA A 53 -0.25 -16.47 2.68
N PRO A 54 -0.07 -16.15 1.39
CA PRO A 54 1.09 -15.38 0.96
C PRO A 54 1.19 -14.09 1.76
N GLY A 55 2.40 -13.64 2.06
CA GLY A 55 2.60 -12.35 2.69
C GLY A 55 2.06 -11.20 1.84
N PHE A 56 1.42 -10.23 2.48
CA PHE A 56 0.83 -9.09 1.79
C PHE A 56 1.91 -8.18 1.20
N ILE A 57 1.54 -7.48 0.14
CA ILE A 57 2.38 -6.55 -0.61
C ILE A 57 1.68 -5.19 -0.62
N ASP A 58 2.36 -4.16 -0.13
CA ASP A 58 1.87 -2.79 -0.16
C ASP A 58 2.83 -1.90 -0.95
N LEU A 59 2.39 -1.45 -2.11
CA LEU A 59 3.24 -0.67 -3.00
C LEU A 59 3.15 0.84 -2.79
N HIS A 60 2.54 1.28 -1.66
CA HIS A 60 2.41 2.70 -1.33
C HIS A 60 2.49 2.95 0.18
N VAL A 61 3.70 3.21 0.69
CA VAL A 61 3.91 3.53 2.10
C VAL A 61 4.93 4.66 2.29
N HIS A 62 4.79 5.41 3.39
CA HIS A 62 5.69 6.48 3.78
C HIS A 62 6.48 6.09 5.03
N LEU A 63 7.72 5.66 4.85
CA LEU A 63 8.61 5.29 5.96
C LEU A 63 9.33 6.48 6.59
N ARG A 64 9.15 7.69 6.02
CA ARG A 64 9.61 8.99 6.55
C ARG A 64 11.13 9.14 6.72
N GLU A 65 11.91 8.09 6.71
CA GLU A 65 13.36 8.12 6.83
C GLU A 65 14.01 8.13 5.43
N PRO A 66 14.95 9.06 5.16
CA PRO A 66 15.54 10.03 6.07
C PRO A 66 14.74 11.33 6.26
N GLY A 67 14.97 12.00 7.40
CA GLY A 67 14.55 13.39 7.67
C GLY A 67 13.16 13.56 8.29
N GLY A 68 12.43 12.47 8.52
CA GLY A 68 11.12 12.47 9.19
C GLY A 68 11.03 11.42 10.28
N GLU A 69 12.14 11.03 10.90
CA GLU A 69 12.27 9.93 11.85
C GLU A 69 11.44 10.13 13.13
N HIS A 70 11.03 11.35 13.42
CA HIS A 70 10.10 11.66 14.50
C HIS A 70 8.69 11.13 14.22
N LYS A 71 8.30 10.98 12.94
CA LYS A 71 7.01 10.45 12.49
C LYS A 71 7.03 8.94 12.27
N GLU A 72 8.12 8.42 11.69
CA GLU A 72 8.34 7.02 11.38
C GLU A 72 9.79 6.77 11.02
N THR A 73 10.26 5.52 11.17
CA THR A 73 11.55 5.06 10.65
C THR A 73 11.35 3.84 9.76
N ILE A 74 12.36 3.46 8.97
CA ILE A 74 12.33 2.21 8.22
C ILE A 74 12.10 1.03 9.17
N ALA A 75 12.76 1.00 10.32
CA ALA A 75 12.60 -0.06 11.31
C ALA A 75 11.16 -0.15 11.83
N THR A 76 10.60 0.96 12.34
CA THR A 76 9.27 0.96 12.96
C THR A 76 8.15 0.77 11.94
N GLY A 77 8.23 1.39 10.76
CA GLY A 77 7.24 1.21 9.70
C GLY A 77 7.26 -0.20 9.09
N THR A 78 8.44 -0.80 8.93
CA THR A 78 8.53 -2.19 8.45
C THR A 78 8.14 -3.21 9.51
N PHE A 79 8.29 -2.88 10.80
CA PHE A 79 7.74 -3.70 11.88
C PHE A 79 6.21 -3.60 11.95
N ALA A 80 5.64 -2.41 11.70
CA ALA A 80 4.19 -2.24 11.52
C ALA A 80 3.65 -3.02 10.33
N ALA A 81 4.40 -3.05 9.22
CA ALA A 81 4.08 -3.87 8.06
C ALA A 81 4.05 -5.36 8.44
N ALA A 82 5.08 -5.86 9.13
CA ALA A 82 5.12 -7.25 9.60
C ALA A 82 3.93 -7.58 10.49
N LYS A 83 3.56 -6.70 11.43
CA LYS A 83 2.38 -6.87 12.28
C LYS A 83 1.08 -6.88 11.49
N GLY A 84 0.99 -6.11 10.42
CA GLY A 84 -0.15 -6.10 9.49
C GLY A 84 -0.20 -7.27 8.50
N GLY A 85 0.79 -8.19 8.54
CA GLY A 85 0.87 -9.33 7.62
C GLY A 85 1.57 -9.02 6.29
N PHE A 86 2.13 -7.82 6.14
CA PHE A 86 2.86 -7.42 4.95
C PHE A 86 4.30 -7.93 5.00
N THR A 87 4.77 -8.54 3.93
CA THR A 87 6.14 -9.05 3.77
C THR A 87 6.95 -8.23 2.76
N THR A 88 6.27 -7.39 1.98
CA THR A 88 6.90 -6.50 1.01
C THR A 88 6.17 -5.15 1.02
N VAL A 89 6.93 -4.07 1.10
CA VAL A 89 6.41 -2.70 0.99
C VAL A 89 7.24 -1.89 0.01
N ALA A 90 6.63 -0.86 -0.61
CA ALA A 90 7.36 0.08 -1.46
C ALA A 90 7.32 1.49 -0.85
N ALA A 91 8.52 2.02 -0.53
CA ALA A 91 8.68 3.29 0.17
C ALA A 91 8.69 4.48 -0.79
N MET A 92 7.77 5.43 -0.59
CA MET A 92 7.67 6.67 -1.34
C MET A 92 8.87 7.61 -1.08
N PRO A 93 9.29 8.40 -2.09
CA PRO A 93 10.54 9.17 -2.05
C PRO A 93 10.43 10.54 -1.38
N ASN A 94 9.29 10.90 -0.81
CA ASN A 94 9.06 12.22 -0.20
C ASN A 94 9.73 12.39 1.16
N THR A 95 11.03 12.15 1.19
CA THR A 95 11.94 12.23 2.35
C THR A 95 12.90 13.42 2.24
N ARG A 96 13.77 13.62 3.21
CA ARG A 96 14.78 14.70 3.21
C ARG A 96 16.11 14.18 3.71
N PRO A 97 17.07 13.97 2.81
CA PRO A 97 17.01 14.25 1.36
C PRO A 97 16.03 13.32 0.62
N VAL A 98 15.57 13.79 -0.53
CA VAL A 98 14.82 12.98 -1.52
C VAL A 98 15.81 12.03 -2.20
N PRO A 99 15.47 10.74 -2.46
CA PRO A 99 16.33 9.83 -3.25
C PRO A 99 16.27 10.18 -4.74
N ASP A 100 16.91 11.27 -5.12
CA ASP A 100 16.95 11.87 -6.46
C ASP A 100 18.34 11.80 -7.11
N THR A 101 19.34 11.26 -6.42
CA THR A 101 20.68 10.94 -6.96
C THR A 101 21.05 9.48 -6.66
N LYS A 102 22.06 8.98 -7.39
CA LYS A 102 22.60 7.62 -7.18
C LYS A 102 23.08 7.43 -5.75
N GLU A 103 23.82 8.39 -5.21
CA GLU A 103 24.40 8.33 -3.86
C GLU A 103 23.32 8.27 -2.78
N GLN A 104 22.25 9.04 -2.93
CA GLN A 104 21.13 9.02 -1.98
C GLN A 104 20.33 7.72 -2.05
N MET A 105 20.13 7.17 -3.25
CA MET A 105 19.48 5.88 -3.43
C MET A 105 20.34 4.75 -2.84
N GLU A 106 21.64 4.73 -3.09
CA GLU A 106 22.56 3.74 -2.52
C GLU A 106 22.60 3.81 -0.98
N TRP A 107 22.58 5.02 -0.41
CA TRP A 107 22.45 5.22 1.03
C TRP A 107 21.15 4.64 1.56
N LEU A 108 20.02 4.95 0.92
CA LEU A 108 18.70 4.43 1.31
C LEU A 108 18.67 2.91 1.25
N GLN A 109 19.19 2.30 0.18
CA GLN A 109 19.31 0.84 0.06
C GLN A 109 20.20 0.24 1.16
N GLY A 110 21.28 0.92 1.56
CA GLY A 110 22.11 0.53 2.70
C GLY A 110 21.31 0.52 3.99
N ARG A 111 20.57 1.59 4.26
CA ARG A 111 19.76 1.74 5.46
C ARG A 111 18.61 0.72 5.53
N ILE A 112 17.96 0.42 4.39
CA ILE A 112 16.95 -0.64 4.29
C ILE A 112 17.56 -2.00 4.70
N ARG A 113 18.73 -2.36 4.15
CA ARG A 113 19.38 -3.65 4.50
C ARG A 113 19.73 -3.76 5.99
N GLU A 114 20.04 -2.65 6.64
CA GLU A 114 20.44 -2.63 8.06
C GLU A 114 19.25 -2.73 9.01
N THR A 115 18.11 -2.15 8.66
CA THR A 115 17.05 -1.89 9.66
C THR A 115 15.68 -2.44 9.30
N ALA A 116 15.43 -2.83 8.05
CA ALA A 116 14.10 -3.29 7.64
C ALA A 116 13.79 -4.70 8.15
N HIS A 117 12.58 -4.89 8.65
CA HIS A 117 12.04 -6.18 9.08
C HIS A 117 11.35 -6.95 7.94
N VAL A 118 10.92 -6.27 6.89
CA VAL A 118 10.30 -6.86 5.70
C VAL A 118 11.05 -6.42 4.44
N ASN A 119 10.71 -7.00 3.27
CA ASN A 119 11.29 -6.56 2.01
C ASN A 119 10.84 -5.13 1.70
N VAL A 120 11.77 -4.23 1.41
CA VAL A 120 11.46 -2.84 1.05
C VAL A 120 11.97 -2.55 -0.37
N LEU A 121 11.06 -2.13 -1.23
CA LEU A 121 11.33 -1.54 -2.52
C LEU A 121 11.40 -0.03 -2.35
N ALA A 122 12.33 0.66 -3.00
CA ALA A 122 12.46 2.11 -2.90
C ALA A 122 12.11 2.78 -4.23
N TYR A 123 11.24 3.79 -4.18
CA TYR A 123 10.99 4.65 -5.34
C TYR A 123 12.10 5.69 -5.49
N GLY A 124 12.52 5.95 -6.74
CA GLY A 124 13.30 7.13 -7.10
C GLY A 124 12.38 8.31 -7.44
N ALA A 125 12.83 9.54 -7.16
CA ALA A 125 12.08 10.72 -7.57
C ALA A 125 12.12 10.91 -9.10
N ILE A 126 11.01 11.42 -9.67
CA ILE A 126 10.95 11.82 -11.09
C ILE A 126 11.77 13.09 -11.29
N THR A 127 11.59 14.07 -10.42
CA THR A 127 12.26 15.36 -10.53
C THR A 127 13.16 15.63 -9.33
N ILE A 128 14.24 16.39 -9.55
CA ILE A 128 15.18 16.78 -8.50
C ILE A 128 14.43 17.50 -7.37
N ARG A 129 14.58 16.99 -6.14
CA ARG A 129 13.89 17.45 -4.93
C ARG A 129 12.36 17.47 -5.05
N GLN A 130 11.80 16.72 -6.01
CA GLN A 130 10.37 16.72 -6.32
C GLN A 130 9.83 18.13 -6.66
N LEU A 131 10.62 18.97 -7.30
CA LEU A 131 10.27 20.36 -7.60
C LEU A 131 9.60 20.55 -8.97
N GLY A 132 9.48 19.50 -9.79
CA GLY A 132 8.87 19.56 -11.12
C GLY A 132 9.62 20.38 -12.15
N LYS A 133 10.92 20.71 -11.90
CA LYS A 133 11.73 21.62 -12.74
C LYS A 133 12.79 20.93 -13.59
N GLU A 134 13.35 19.85 -13.10
CA GLU A 134 14.45 19.13 -13.72
C GLU A 134 14.29 17.62 -13.44
N LEU A 135 14.46 16.78 -14.45
CA LEU A 135 14.39 15.34 -14.31
C LEU A 135 15.65 14.78 -13.66
N THR A 136 15.49 13.78 -12.83
CA THR A 136 16.59 12.99 -12.26
C THR A 136 17.26 12.12 -13.34
N ASP A 137 18.41 11.55 -13.01
CA ASP A 137 19.03 10.52 -13.86
C ASP A 137 18.40 9.15 -13.58
N PHE A 138 17.38 8.81 -14.33
CA PHE A 138 16.63 7.55 -14.19
C PHE A 138 17.52 6.30 -14.36
N ALA A 139 18.52 6.36 -15.22
CA ALA A 139 19.42 5.23 -15.44
C ALA A 139 20.31 5.00 -14.22
N ALA A 140 20.88 6.05 -13.66
CA ALA A 140 21.68 5.98 -12.45
C ALA A 140 20.86 5.55 -11.23
N LEU A 141 19.63 6.06 -11.08
CA LEU A 141 18.72 5.64 -10.00
C LEU A 141 18.31 4.18 -10.13
N LYS A 142 18.01 3.71 -11.34
CA LYS A 142 17.72 2.29 -11.60
C LYS A 142 18.90 1.40 -11.23
N GLU A 143 20.12 1.77 -11.64
CA GLU A 143 21.35 1.04 -11.29
C GLU A 143 21.54 0.98 -9.77
N ALA A 144 21.21 2.05 -9.05
CA ALA A 144 21.27 2.14 -7.60
C ALA A 144 20.12 1.38 -6.88
N GLY A 145 19.17 0.78 -7.61
CA GLY A 145 18.12 -0.06 -7.05
C GLY A 145 16.74 0.62 -6.92
N ALA A 146 16.49 1.70 -7.65
CA ALA A 146 15.14 2.27 -7.71
C ALA A 146 14.15 1.26 -8.34
N PHE A 147 13.01 1.08 -7.68
CA PHE A 147 11.94 0.18 -8.09
C PHE A 147 11.12 0.74 -9.26
N ALA A 148 10.69 1.98 -9.13
CA ALA A 148 9.99 2.78 -10.13
C ALA A 148 10.20 4.27 -9.81
N PHE A 149 9.56 5.18 -10.53
CA PHE A 149 9.75 6.62 -10.35
C PHE A 149 8.44 7.31 -9.99
N THR A 150 8.51 8.18 -8.98
CA THR A 150 7.37 8.97 -8.52
C THR A 150 7.80 10.30 -7.91
N ASP A 151 6.98 11.33 -8.09
CA ASP A 151 7.01 12.55 -7.28
C ASP A 151 5.78 12.56 -6.33
N ASP A 152 5.58 11.44 -5.62
CA ASP A 152 4.44 11.30 -4.73
C ASP A 152 4.33 12.43 -3.71
N GLY A 153 3.08 12.85 -3.46
CA GLY A 153 2.70 13.94 -2.57
C GLY A 153 2.70 15.33 -3.22
N VAL A 154 3.28 15.50 -4.43
CA VAL A 154 3.28 16.80 -5.12
C VAL A 154 2.87 16.72 -6.59
N GLY A 155 2.99 15.56 -7.22
CA GLY A 155 2.67 15.33 -8.63
C GLY A 155 3.51 16.17 -9.63
N VAL A 156 3.67 15.69 -10.84
CA VAL A 156 4.36 16.43 -11.91
C VAL A 156 3.37 17.32 -12.65
N GLN A 157 3.40 18.62 -12.43
CA GLN A 157 2.42 19.57 -12.95
C GLN A 157 2.55 19.85 -14.46
N SER A 158 3.77 19.85 -14.99
CA SER A 158 4.03 20.12 -16.40
C SER A 158 3.82 18.88 -17.28
N ALA A 159 2.91 18.95 -18.24
CA ALA A 159 2.72 17.90 -19.24
C ALA A 159 4.01 17.58 -20.02
N GLY A 160 4.79 18.61 -20.38
CA GLY A 160 6.06 18.41 -21.09
C GLY A 160 7.10 17.68 -20.23
N MET A 161 7.18 17.99 -18.92
CA MET A 161 8.06 17.29 -17.98
C MET A 161 7.64 15.84 -17.82
N MET A 162 6.35 15.56 -17.61
CA MET A 162 5.81 14.22 -17.49
C MET A 162 6.02 13.40 -18.78
N TYR A 163 5.84 14.00 -19.95
CA TYR A 163 6.07 13.35 -21.24
C TYR A 163 7.53 12.88 -21.39
N GLU A 164 8.51 13.74 -21.07
CA GLU A 164 9.92 13.36 -21.11
C GLU A 164 10.28 12.34 -20.01
N ALA A 165 9.69 12.42 -18.83
CA ALA A 165 9.84 11.41 -17.78
C ALA A 165 9.35 10.03 -18.26
N MET A 166 8.14 9.95 -18.83
CA MET A 166 7.57 8.72 -19.36
C MET A 166 8.41 8.13 -20.49
N LYS A 167 8.95 8.96 -21.41
CA LYS A 167 9.86 8.50 -22.46
C LYS A 167 11.15 7.87 -21.90
N ARG A 168 11.72 8.47 -20.84
CA ARG A 168 12.93 7.93 -20.18
C ARG A 168 12.60 6.64 -19.43
N ALA A 169 11.51 6.60 -18.68
CA ALA A 169 11.07 5.42 -17.95
C ALA A 169 10.76 4.25 -18.89
N ALA A 170 10.03 4.49 -20.00
CA ALA A 170 9.72 3.48 -21.02
C ALA A 170 10.97 2.83 -21.64
N LYS A 171 12.00 3.64 -21.98
CA LYS A 171 13.28 3.13 -22.49
C LYS A 171 14.01 2.20 -21.51
N LEU A 172 13.79 2.40 -20.23
CA LEU A 172 14.37 1.60 -19.16
C LEU A 172 13.46 0.42 -18.74
N ASN A 173 12.29 0.26 -19.36
CA ASN A 173 11.23 -0.64 -18.90
C ASN A 173 10.90 -0.44 -17.41
N MET A 174 10.76 0.81 -17.02
CA MET A 174 10.40 1.25 -15.66
C MET A 174 9.04 1.93 -15.71
N SER A 175 8.35 1.95 -14.57
CA SER A 175 7.03 2.55 -14.42
C SER A 175 7.13 3.99 -13.91
N ILE A 176 6.19 4.83 -14.34
CA ILE A 176 5.87 6.09 -13.66
C ILE A 176 4.67 5.83 -12.75
N VAL A 177 4.81 6.17 -11.49
CA VAL A 177 3.80 6.03 -10.44
C VAL A 177 3.40 7.42 -9.97
N ALA A 178 2.12 7.78 -10.01
CA ALA A 178 1.74 9.17 -9.93
C ALA A 178 0.67 9.45 -8.87
N HIS A 179 1.03 10.33 -7.92
CA HIS A 179 0.07 11.11 -7.16
C HIS A 179 -0.55 12.15 -8.10
N CYS A 180 -1.87 12.07 -8.29
CA CYS A 180 -2.57 12.85 -9.30
C CYS A 180 -3.35 14.00 -8.69
N GLU A 181 -2.79 15.20 -8.76
CA GLU A 181 -3.37 16.41 -8.24
C GLU A 181 -2.93 17.61 -9.08
N ASP A 182 -3.90 18.33 -9.68
CA ASP A 182 -3.61 19.59 -10.36
C ASP A 182 -3.58 20.72 -9.33
N ASN A 183 -2.38 21.27 -9.10
CA ASN A 183 -2.16 22.29 -8.06
C ASN A 183 -2.95 23.57 -8.27
N THR A 184 -3.41 23.85 -9.49
CA THR A 184 -4.23 25.04 -9.79
C THR A 184 -5.66 24.90 -9.31
N LEU A 185 -6.12 23.67 -9.03
CA LEU A 185 -7.47 23.34 -8.62
C LEU A 185 -7.59 22.99 -7.11
N ILE A 186 -6.50 22.92 -6.37
CA ILE A 186 -6.52 22.56 -4.93
C ILE A 186 -7.32 23.57 -4.10
N ASN A 187 -7.36 24.84 -4.49
CA ASN A 187 -8.11 25.92 -3.81
C ASN A 187 -7.74 26.07 -2.31
N LYS A 188 -6.52 25.73 -1.93
CA LYS A 188 -6.09 25.61 -0.51
C LYS A 188 -7.04 24.75 0.32
N GLY A 189 -7.63 23.73 -0.31
CA GLY A 189 -8.60 22.83 0.31
C GLY A 189 -7.94 21.87 1.30
N SER A 190 -8.73 21.45 2.28
CA SER A 190 -8.32 20.51 3.33
C SER A 190 -9.10 19.21 3.29
N VAL A 191 -10.21 19.18 2.57
CA VAL A 191 -11.17 18.09 2.42
C VAL A 191 -11.75 18.10 1.02
N HIS A 192 -12.60 17.14 0.68
CA HIS A 192 -13.37 17.16 -0.57
C HIS A 192 -14.31 18.38 -0.64
N ASP A 193 -14.47 18.97 -1.84
CA ASP A 193 -15.48 20.01 -2.11
C ASP A 193 -16.88 19.37 -2.17
N GLY A 194 -17.36 18.92 -1.03
CA GLY A 194 -18.58 18.17 -0.85
C GLY A 194 -19.46 18.69 0.28
N ILE A 195 -20.22 17.77 0.86
CA ILE A 195 -21.18 18.06 1.94
C ILE A 195 -20.47 18.55 3.20
N PHE A 196 -19.35 17.90 3.55
CA PHE A 196 -18.57 18.25 4.74
C PHE A 196 -17.97 19.66 4.66
N ALA A 197 -17.33 19.99 3.53
CA ALA A 197 -16.74 21.30 3.30
C ALA A 197 -17.79 22.43 3.44
N LYS A 198 -18.96 22.25 2.82
CA LYS A 198 -20.08 23.18 2.90
C LYS A 198 -20.63 23.34 4.32
N LYS A 199 -20.77 22.22 5.05
CA LYS A 199 -21.27 22.20 6.44
C LYS A 199 -20.39 23.01 7.40
N TYR A 200 -19.07 22.92 7.23
CA TYR A 200 -18.11 23.57 8.13
C TYR A 200 -17.51 24.87 7.59
N GLY A 201 -17.87 25.27 6.38
CA GLY A 201 -17.37 26.51 5.75
C GLY A 201 -15.87 26.51 5.49
N ILE A 202 -15.30 25.35 5.15
CA ILE A 202 -13.87 25.16 4.83
C ILE A 202 -13.68 24.93 3.34
N ASN A 203 -12.48 25.28 2.84
CA ASN A 203 -12.18 25.10 1.43
C ASN A 203 -12.09 23.62 1.07
N GLY A 204 -12.73 23.25 -0.05
CA GLY A 204 -12.73 21.91 -0.60
C GLY A 204 -11.81 21.76 -1.81
N ILE A 205 -11.36 20.52 -2.03
CA ILE A 205 -10.61 20.06 -3.21
C ILE A 205 -11.61 19.36 -4.13
N PRO A 206 -11.91 19.90 -5.32
CA PRO A 206 -12.89 19.30 -6.23
C PRO A 206 -12.36 17.99 -6.84
N SER A 207 -13.25 17.06 -7.17
CA SER A 207 -12.90 15.76 -7.81
C SER A 207 -12.13 15.94 -9.11
N VAL A 208 -12.43 16.98 -9.87
CA VAL A 208 -11.75 17.28 -11.13
C VAL A 208 -10.24 17.58 -10.97
N CYS A 209 -9.80 17.95 -9.76
CA CYS A 209 -8.38 18.15 -9.44
C CYS A 209 -7.55 16.90 -9.68
N GLU A 210 -8.07 15.71 -9.33
CA GLU A 210 -7.47 14.43 -9.59
C GLU A 210 -7.68 13.96 -11.04
N SER A 211 -8.93 13.97 -11.48
CA SER A 211 -9.30 13.33 -12.75
C SER A 211 -8.71 14.03 -13.98
N VAL A 212 -8.53 15.35 -13.97
CA VAL A 212 -7.88 16.05 -15.09
C VAL A 212 -6.40 15.72 -15.20
N HIS A 213 -5.72 15.54 -14.07
CA HIS A 213 -4.31 15.13 -14.05
C HIS A 213 -4.17 13.71 -14.62
N ILE A 214 -5.02 12.77 -14.19
CA ILE A 214 -5.04 11.40 -14.72
C ILE A 214 -5.34 11.40 -16.22
N ALA A 215 -6.34 12.14 -16.69
CA ALA A 215 -6.71 12.20 -18.10
C ALA A 215 -5.55 12.70 -18.98
N ARG A 216 -4.83 13.74 -18.51
CA ARG A 216 -3.62 14.24 -19.16
C ARG A 216 -2.55 13.14 -19.28
N ASP A 217 -2.26 12.47 -18.17
CA ASP A 217 -1.14 11.53 -18.09
C ASP A 217 -1.43 10.21 -18.82
N VAL A 218 -2.69 9.78 -18.87
CA VAL A 218 -3.11 8.63 -19.71
C VAL A 218 -2.78 8.86 -21.18
N LEU A 219 -3.05 10.06 -21.72
CA LEU A 219 -2.70 10.41 -23.09
C LEU A 219 -1.18 10.43 -23.32
N LEU A 220 -0.41 10.86 -22.33
CA LEU A 220 1.05 10.83 -22.39
C LEU A 220 1.59 9.40 -22.32
N ALA A 221 0.98 8.54 -21.51
CA ALA A 221 1.30 7.11 -21.43
C ALA A 221 1.02 6.40 -22.76
N GLU A 222 -0.12 6.68 -23.40
CA GLU A 222 -0.43 6.18 -24.75
C GLU A 222 0.65 6.56 -25.76
N ALA A 223 1.02 7.85 -25.79
CA ALA A 223 2.02 8.38 -26.73
C ALA A 223 3.43 7.84 -26.53
N THR A 224 3.78 7.40 -25.31
CA THR A 224 5.14 6.95 -24.95
C THR A 224 5.28 5.45 -24.79
N GLY A 225 4.17 4.71 -24.63
CA GLY A 225 4.14 3.29 -24.28
C GLY A 225 4.63 3.01 -22.84
N CYS A 226 4.77 4.03 -22.00
CA CYS A 226 5.18 3.89 -20.60
C CYS A 226 4.10 3.17 -19.79
N HIS A 227 4.51 2.30 -18.86
CA HIS A 227 3.59 1.86 -17.80
C HIS A 227 3.35 3.01 -16.84
N TYR A 228 2.09 3.44 -16.78
CA TYR A 228 1.62 4.50 -15.90
C TYR A 228 0.71 3.94 -14.82
N HIS A 229 1.06 4.17 -13.56
CA HIS A 229 0.30 3.70 -12.41
C HIS A 229 -0.28 4.88 -11.65
N VAL A 230 -1.60 4.86 -11.44
CA VAL A 230 -2.34 5.87 -10.69
C VAL A 230 -2.38 5.48 -9.23
N CYS A 231 -1.73 6.26 -8.35
CA CYS A 231 -1.80 6.08 -6.90
C CYS A 231 -3.20 6.40 -6.38
N HIS A 232 -3.60 5.71 -5.30
CA HIS A 232 -4.75 6.02 -4.44
C HIS A 232 -5.92 6.73 -5.16
N ILE A 233 -6.41 6.15 -6.27
CA ILE A 233 -7.53 6.71 -7.04
C ILE A 233 -8.75 6.94 -6.15
N SER A 234 -9.42 8.10 -6.27
CA SER A 234 -10.46 8.49 -5.33
C SER A 234 -11.79 8.96 -5.94
N THR A 235 -11.85 9.19 -7.26
CA THR A 235 -13.05 9.76 -7.90
C THR A 235 -13.65 8.85 -8.97
N LYS A 236 -14.98 8.90 -9.14
CA LYS A 236 -15.70 8.15 -10.18
C LYS A 236 -15.28 8.54 -11.60
N GLU A 237 -14.91 9.81 -11.80
CA GLU A 237 -14.38 10.29 -13.08
C GLU A 237 -13.02 9.66 -13.38
N SER A 238 -12.15 9.56 -12.38
CA SER A 238 -10.85 8.88 -12.50
C SER A 238 -11.00 7.41 -12.84
N VAL A 239 -11.93 6.71 -12.17
CA VAL A 239 -12.24 5.29 -12.48
C VAL A 239 -12.69 5.15 -13.93
N ARG A 240 -13.57 6.03 -14.42
CA ARG A 240 -14.01 6.02 -15.81
C ARG A 240 -12.84 6.22 -16.78
N ILE A 241 -11.95 7.17 -16.51
CA ILE A 241 -10.77 7.45 -17.36
C ILE A 241 -9.85 6.23 -17.43
N VAL A 242 -9.54 5.60 -16.29
CA VAL A 242 -8.70 4.40 -16.25
C VAL A 242 -9.37 3.23 -16.96
N ARG A 243 -10.68 3.04 -16.79
CA ARG A 243 -11.46 2.00 -17.47
C ARG A 243 -11.39 2.14 -19.00
N ASP A 244 -11.59 3.36 -19.49
CA ASP A 244 -11.56 3.64 -20.93
C ASP A 244 -10.13 3.50 -21.48
N ALA A 245 -9.11 3.92 -20.74
CA ALA A 245 -7.71 3.74 -21.10
C ALA A 245 -7.33 2.24 -21.22
N LYS A 246 -7.73 1.42 -20.25
CA LYS A 246 -7.50 -0.04 -20.31
C LYS A 246 -8.20 -0.69 -21.52
N ARG A 247 -9.45 -0.28 -21.82
CA ARG A 247 -10.18 -0.74 -23.01
C ARG A 247 -9.50 -0.35 -24.32
N ALA A 248 -8.82 0.79 -24.35
CA ALA A 248 -8.02 1.24 -25.49
C ALA A 248 -6.66 0.53 -25.59
N GLY A 249 -6.29 -0.34 -24.63
CA GLY A 249 -5.02 -1.05 -24.61
C GLY A 249 -3.84 -0.21 -24.10
N ILE A 250 -4.09 0.92 -23.46
CA ILE A 250 -3.06 1.76 -22.84
C ILE A 250 -2.52 1.06 -21.59
N ARG A 251 -1.21 1.07 -21.38
CA ARG A 251 -0.55 0.46 -20.23
C ARG A 251 -0.75 1.32 -18.97
N VAL A 252 -1.98 1.35 -18.48
CA VAL A 252 -2.37 2.04 -17.26
C VAL A 252 -2.86 1.05 -16.20
N THR A 253 -2.49 1.28 -14.95
CA THR A 253 -2.95 0.55 -13.77
C THR A 253 -3.30 1.54 -12.66
N ALA A 254 -4.05 1.10 -11.65
CA ALA A 254 -4.44 1.95 -10.54
C ALA A 254 -4.53 1.15 -9.23
N GLU A 255 -4.29 1.83 -8.12
CA GLU A 255 -4.52 1.30 -6.78
C GLU A 255 -5.57 2.13 -6.02
N VAL A 256 -6.20 1.51 -5.03
CA VAL A 256 -7.15 2.17 -4.13
C VAL A 256 -6.81 1.86 -2.69
N THR A 257 -7.13 2.76 -1.77
CA THR A 257 -6.82 2.55 -0.35
C THR A 257 -8.02 1.99 0.41
N PRO A 258 -7.78 1.29 1.54
CA PRO A 258 -8.86 0.80 2.41
C PRO A 258 -9.80 1.93 2.87
N HIS A 259 -9.27 3.10 3.20
CA HIS A 259 -10.07 4.21 3.68
C HIS A 259 -10.98 4.81 2.60
N HIS A 260 -10.54 4.88 1.35
CA HIS A 260 -11.41 5.33 0.25
C HIS A 260 -12.49 4.30 -0.13
N LEU A 261 -12.28 3.01 0.16
CA LEU A 261 -13.31 1.97 -0.01
C LEU A 261 -14.35 1.97 1.12
N LEU A 262 -13.96 2.39 2.34
CA LEU A 262 -14.79 2.29 3.55
C LEU A 262 -15.54 3.57 3.87
N LEU A 263 -14.92 4.74 3.66
CA LEU A 263 -15.39 6.04 4.11
C LEU A 263 -15.73 6.98 2.95
N CYS A 264 -16.67 7.90 3.21
CA CYS A 264 -16.94 9.05 2.38
C CYS A 264 -16.99 10.34 3.24
N ASP A 265 -17.15 11.50 2.62
CA ASP A 265 -17.14 12.78 3.33
C ASP A 265 -18.29 12.93 4.34
N GLU A 266 -19.42 12.21 4.11
CA GLU A 266 -20.54 12.15 5.04
C GLU A 266 -20.19 11.42 6.36
N ASP A 267 -19.20 10.54 6.35
CA ASP A 267 -18.78 9.75 7.51
C ASP A 267 -17.85 10.50 8.46
N ILE A 268 -17.41 11.72 8.08
CA ILE A 268 -16.52 12.55 8.89
C ILE A 268 -17.32 13.16 10.06
N PRO A 269 -17.07 12.79 11.32
CA PRO A 269 -17.94 13.13 12.43
C PRO A 269 -17.84 14.62 12.86
N GLY A 270 -16.70 15.27 12.55
CA GLY A 270 -16.39 16.63 12.96
C GLY A 270 -15.04 17.09 12.44
N LEU A 271 -14.50 18.19 12.97
CA LEU A 271 -13.20 18.74 12.56
C LEU A 271 -12.01 17.93 13.10
N ASP A 272 -12.08 16.61 12.99
CA ASP A 272 -11.03 15.67 13.41
C ASP A 272 -10.04 15.45 12.27
N ALA A 273 -8.78 15.87 12.45
CA ALA A 273 -7.73 15.73 11.46
C ALA A 273 -7.30 14.27 11.20
N ASN A 274 -7.73 13.30 11.99
CA ASN A 274 -7.55 11.88 11.67
C ASN A 274 -8.37 11.45 10.43
N TYR A 275 -9.33 12.27 9.98
CA TYR A 275 -10.04 12.10 8.72
C TYR A 275 -9.45 12.93 7.57
N LYS A 276 -8.28 13.55 7.77
CA LYS A 276 -7.59 14.34 6.75
C LYS A 276 -6.50 13.53 6.07
N MET A 277 -6.73 13.14 4.82
CA MET A 277 -5.77 12.48 3.93
C MET A 277 -5.85 13.10 2.52
N ASN A 278 -4.89 12.83 1.67
CA ASN A 278 -4.86 13.27 0.28
C ASN A 278 -4.56 12.11 -0.68
N PRO A 279 -5.48 11.76 -1.58
CA PRO A 279 -6.76 12.46 -1.88
C PRO A 279 -7.72 12.45 -0.69
N PRO A 280 -8.60 13.48 -0.58
CA PRO A 280 -9.58 13.51 0.50
C PRO A 280 -10.67 12.45 0.30
N LEU A 281 -11.34 12.06 1.38
CA LEU A 281 -12.56 11.26 1.31
C LEU A 281 -13.60 11.97 0.45
N ARG A 282 -14.01 11.34 -0.64
CA ARG A 282 -14.96 11.89 -1.62
C ARG A 282 -16.40 11.57 -1.24
N GLY A 283 -17.32 11.87 -2.12
CA GLY A 283 -18.73 11.55 -1.95
C GLY A 283 -19.02 10.02 -2.03
N ARG A 284 -20.23 9.65 -1.61
CA ARG A 284 -20.68 8.24 -1.63
C ARG A 284 -20.62 7.62 -3.03
N GLU A 285 -20.99 8.37 -4.06
CA GLU A 285 -20.94 7.89 -5.44
C GLU A 285 -19.51 7.58 -5.91
N ASP A 286 -18.52 8.35 -5.43
CA ASP A 286 -17.11 8.10 -5.71
C ASP A 286 -16.67 6.80 -5.05
N ARG A 287 -16.97 6.62 -3.75
CA ARG A 287 -16.65 5.38 -3.01
C ARG A 287 -17.26 4.16 -3.69
N ASP A 288 -18.53 4.22 -4.07
CA ASP A 288 -19.22 3.10 -4.70
C ASP A 288 -18.62 2.79 -6.08
N ALA A 289 -18.18 3.78 -6.84
CA ALA A 289 -17.46 3.61 -8.11
C ALA A 289 -16.06 2.98 -7.92
N LEU A 290 -15.37 3.26 -6.81
CA LEU A 290 -14.10 2.62 -6.47
C LEU A 290 -14.29 1.13 -6.19
N ILE A 291 -15.33 0.76 -5.44
CA ILE A 291 -15.66 -0.64 -5.14
C ILE A 291 -15.99 -1.39 -6.45
N GLU A 292 -16.81 -0.81 -7.31
CA GLU A 292 -17.12 -1.37 -8.62
C GLU A 292 -15.86 -1.52 -9.48
N GLY A 293 -15.02 -0.49 -9.52
CA GLY A 293 -13.78 -0.49 -10.29
C GLY A 293 -12.76 -1.53 -9.83
N LEU A 294 -12.71 -1.84 -8.53
CA LEU A 294 -11.88 -2.92 -8.00
C LEU A 294 -12.44 -4.31 -8.40
N LEU A 295 -13.77 -4.49 -8.37
CA LEU A 295 -14.41 -5.75 -8.72
C LEU A 295 -14.39 -6.05 -10.22
N ASP A 296 -14.47 -5.04 -11.09
CA ASP A 296 -14.44 -5.21 -12.54
C ASP A 296 -13.02 -5.20 -13.14
N GLY A 297 -11.98 -5.01 -12.29
CA GLY A 297 -10.57 -5.01 -12.71
C GLY A 297 -10.10 -3.69 -13.32
N THR A 298 -10.87 -2.63 -13.24
CA THR A 298 -10.44 -1.27 -13.60
C THR A 298 -9.34 -0.80 -12.64
N ILE A 299 -9.53 -1.06 -11.35
CA ILE A 299 -8.51 -0.87 -10.30
C ILE A 299 -7.86 -2.22 -10.06
N ASP A 300 -6.54 -2.24 -10.00
CA ASP A 300 -5.76 -3.47 -10.02
C ASP A 300 -5.57 -4.10 -8.64
N PHE A 301 -5.30 -3.29 -7.61
CA PHE A 301 -5.00 -3.78 -6.28
C PHE A 301 -5.28 -2.74 -5.18
N ILE A 302 -5.07 -3.13 -3.94
CA ILE A 302 -5.22 -2.29 -2.76
C ILE A 302 -3.84 -1.97 -2.18
N ALA A 303 -3.58 -0.68 -1.91
CA ALA A 303 -2.41 -0.20 -1.18
C ALA A 303 -2.87 0.70 -0.03
N THR A 304 -2.09 0.80 1.05
CA THR A 304 -2.58 1.50 2.25
C THR A 304 -2.44 3.00 2.22
N ASP A 305 -1.46 3.52 1.49
CA ASP A 305 -0.98 4.90 1.66
C ASP A 305 -0.67 5.20 3.15
N HIS A 306 0.02 4.26 3.80
CA HIS A 306 0.42 4.42 5.19
C HIS A 306 1.28 5.67 5.36
N ALA A 307 0.70 6.71 5.98
CA ALA A 307 1.26 8.05 6.08
C ALA A 307 1.25 8.56 7.53
N PRO A 308 2.22 8.11 8.36
CA PRO A 308 2.29 8.45 9.76
C PRO A 308 2.64 9.92 10.00
N HIS A 309 1.97 10.48 11.03
CA HIS A 309 2.18 11.83 11.56
C HIS A 309 2.14 11.79 13.08
N THR A 310 2.74 12.79 13.74
CA THR A 310 2.69 12.88 15.19
C THR A 310 1.33 13.38 15.68
N GLU A 311 1.03 13.12 16.95
CA GLU A 311 -0.22 13.60 17.57
C GLU A 311 -0.27 15.14 17.58
N GLU A 312 0.87 15.80 17.82
CA GLU A 312 0.99 17.25 17.81
C GLU A 312 0.67 17.83 16.44
N GLU A 313 1.19 17.23 15.36
CA GLU A 313 0.89 17.67 13.99
C GLU A 313 -0.60 17.48 13.65
N LYS A 314 -1.21 16.39 14.07
CA LYS A 314 -2.65 16.16 13.84
C LYS A 314 -3.53 17.04 14.74
N ALA A 315 -3.05 17.46 15.91
CA ALA A 315 -3.75 18.38 16.80
C ALA A 315 -3.88 19.83 16.26
N GLU A 316 -3.15 20.18 15.20
CA GLU A 316 -3.31 21.47 14.51
C GLU A 316 -4.69 21.63 13.84
N GLY A 317 -5.50 20.57 13.81
CA GLY A 317 -6.87 20.57 13.33
C GLY A 317 -7.02 20.43 11.81
N MET A 318 -8.27 20.29 11.35
CA MET A 318 -8.60 19.91 9.98
C MET A 318 -7.98 20.82 8.90
N GLN A 319 -7.78 22.10 9.14
CA GLN A 319 -7.23 23.02 8.13
C GLN A 319 -5.69 22.98 8.08
N LEU A 320 -5.00 22.91 9.21
CA LEU A 320 -3.55 23.10 9.29
C LEU A 320 -2.78 21.78 9.39
N ALA A 321 -3.38 20.75 9.97
CA ALA A 321 -2.73 19.44 10.11
C ALA A 321 -2.27 18.89 8.75
N PRO A 322 -1.16 18.15 8.69
CA PRO A 322 -0.72 17.47 7.47
C PRO A 322 -1.72 16.38 7.05
N PHE A 323 -1.77 16.11 5.75
CA PHE A 323 -2.54 15.03 5.16
C PHE A 323 -1.88 13.68 5.44
N GLY A 324 -2.68 12.67 5.75
CA GLY A 324 -2.27 11.28 5.88
C GLY A 324 -2.84 10.59 7.10
N ILE A 325 -2.97 9.27 6.98
CA ILE A 325 -3.38 8.34 8.06
C ILE A 325 -2.51 7.09 8.01
N VAL A 326 -2.43 6.35 9.12
CA VAL A 326 -1.76 5.05 9.13
C VAL A 326 -2.70 3.95 8.66
N GLY A 327 -2.18 2.93 7.98
CA GLY A 327 -3.01 1.87 7.38
C GLY A 327 -2.45 0.46 7.50
N LEU A 328 -1.13 0.25 7.61
CA LEU A 328 -0.49 -1.07 7.55
C LEU A 328 -1.06 -2.08 8.55
N GLU A 329 -1.24 -1.69 9.82
CA GLU A 329 -1.68 -2.60 10.87
C GLU A 329 -3.19 -2.91 10.84
N THR A 330 -3.96 -2.17 10.06
CA THR A 330 -5.43 -2.23 10.08
C THR A 330 -6.06 -2.61 8.73
N ALA A 331 -5.31 -2.61 7.64
CA ALA A 331 -5.83 -2.82 6.29
C ALA A 331 -6.60 -4.15 6.15
N PHE A 332 -5.97 -5.29 6.45
CA PHE A 332 -6.61 -6.57 6.30
C PHE A 332 -7.81 -6.76 7.24
N PRO A 333 -7.72 -6.48 8.55
CA PRO A 333 -8.87 -6.59 9.46
C PRO A 333 -10.08 -5.75 9.02
N LEU A 334 -9.86 -4.51 8.59
CA LEU A 334 -10.92 -3.64 8.07
C LEU A 334 -11.57 -4.23 6.83
N LEU A 335 -10.77 -4.59 5.82
CA LEU A 335 -11.28 -5.12 4.56
C LEU A 335 -11.95 -6.48 4.73
N TYR A 336 -11.40 -7.36 5.56
CA TYR A 336 -12.02 -8.64 5.87
C TYR A 336 -13.40 -8.46 6.52
N THR A 337 -13.49 -7.64 7.55
CA THR A 337 -14.73 -7.45 8.31
C THR A 337 -15.82 -6.78 7.47
N TYR A 338 -15.48 -5.70 6.77
CA TYR A 338 -16.49 -4.87 6.10
C TYR A 338 -16.77 -5.24 4.65
N PHE A 339 -15.95 -6.11 4.04
CA PHE A 339 -16.19 -6.57 2.68
C PHE A 339 -16.32 -8.09 2.56
N VAL A 340 -15.52 -8.89 3.26
CA VAL A 340 -15.60 -10.35 3.14
C VAL A 340 -16.75 -10.90 4.00
N GLU A 341 -16.83 -10.53 5.28
CA GLU A 341 -17.94 -10.97 6.15
C GLU A 341 -19.31 -10.47 5.65
N THR A 342 -19.33 -9.33 4.97
CA THR A 342 -20.54 -8.78 4.32
C THR A 342 -20.79 -9.30 2.90
N LYS A 343 -19.93 -10.22 2.40
CA LYS A 343 -20.03 -10.88 1.09
C LYS A 343 -19.95 -9.95 -0.13
N LYS A 344 -19.34 -8.78 0.02
CA LYS A 344 -19.01 -7.88 -1.10
C LYS A 344 -17.80 -8.38 -1.87
N PHE A 345 -16.80 -8.95 -1.17
CA PHE A 345 -15.64 -9.65 -1.74
C PHE A 345 -15.65 -11.11 -1.26
N SER A 346 -15.08 -12.02 -2.05
CA SER A 346 -14.66 -13.30 -1.52
C SER A 346 -13.34 -13.12 -0.74
N LEU A 347 -13.03 -14.05 0.18
CA LEU A 347 -11.74 -14.03 0.88
C LEU A 347 -10.58 -14.15 -0.10
N LYS A 348 -10.72 -14.96 -1.15
CA LYS A 348 -9.74 -15.09 -2.22
C LYS A 348 -9.49 -13.76 -2.93
N GLN A 349 -10.54 -13.02 -3.31
CA GLN A 349 -10.38 -11.71 -3.94
C GLN A 349 -9.61 -10.75 -3.04
N LEU A 350 -9.92 -10.70 -1.74
CA LEU A 350 -9.21 -9.82 -0.81
C LEU A 350 -7.72 -10.19 -0.71
N ILE A 351 -7.40 -11.49 -0.58
CA ILE A 351 -6.01 -11.95 -0.58
C ILE A 351 -5.33 -11.60 -1.90
N ASP A 352 -5.96 -11.87 -3.03
CA ASP A 352 -5.40 -11.56 -4.35
C ASP A 352 -5.11 -10.06 -4.51
N PHE A 353 -5.99 -9.17 -4.05
CA PHE A 353 -5.79 -7.72 -4.09
C PHE A 353 -4.61 -7.23 -3.24
N LEU A 354 -4.20 -8.00 -2.25
CA LEU A 354 -3.09 -7.67 -1.36
C LEU A 354 -1.81 -8.50 -1.63
N THR A 355 -1.83 -9.42 -2.60
CA THR A 355 -0.71 -10.34 -2.85
C THR A 355 -0.35 -10.42 -4.33
N ILE A 356 -1.03 -11.29 -5.08
CA ILE A 356 -0.67 -11.59 -6.47
C ILE A 356 -0.96 -10.40 -7.40
N LYS A 357 -2.00 -9.62 -7.15
CA LYS A 357 -2.37 -8.49 -8.01
C LYS A 357 -1.32 -7.36 -8.02
N PRO A 358 -0.85 -6.82 -6.85
CA PRO A 358 0.26 -5.87 -6.87
C PRO A 358 1.54 -6.48 -7.43
N ALA A 359 1.82 -7.77 -7.17
CA ALA A 359 2.99 -8.45 -7.71
C ALA A 359 2.96 -8.54 -9.24
N GLU A 360 1.86 -8.98 -9.85
CA GLU A 360 1.70 -9.09 -11.30
C GLU A 360 1.75 -7.72 -11.98
N THR A 361 1.14 -6.68 -11.36
CA THR A 361 1.13 -5.32 -11.89
C THR A 361 2.53 -4.77 -12.13
N PHE A 362 3.48 -5.09 -11.26
CA PHE A 362 4.87 -4.61 -11.35
C PHE A 362 5.89 -5.72 -11.68
N GLY A 363 5.45 -6.93 -11.99
CA GLY A 363 6.33 -8.05 -12.35
C GLY A 363 7.21 -8.55 -11.22
N LEU A 364 6.73 -8.48 -9.97
CA LEU A 364 7.46 -8.98 -8.79
C LEU A 364 7.32 -10.50 -8.66
N ARG A 365 8.40 -11.16 -8.24
CA ARG A 365 8.38 -12.59 -7.86
C ARG A 365 7.99 -12.72 -6.38
N ALA A 366 6.72 -12.49 -6.08
CA ALA A 366 6.18 -12.51 -4.73
C ALA A 366 4.66 -12.78 -4.79
N GLY A 367 4.00 -12.88 -3.63
CA GLY A 367 2.55 -12.98 -3.52
C GLY A 367 1.95 -14.35 -3.83
N ARG A 368 2.75 -15.42 -3.80
CA ARG A 368 2.32 -16.80 -4.06
C ARG A 368 2.71 -17.74 -2.93
N LEU A 369 1.81 -18.64 -2.57
CA LEU A 369 2.07 -19.76 -1.66
C LEU A 369 2.22 -21.03 -2.52
N ALA A 370 3.46 -21.34 -2.93
CA ALA A 370 3.77 -22.48 -3.76
C ALA A 370 5.17 -23.04 -3.46
N VAL A 371 5.37 -24.34 -3.72
CA VAL A 371 6.67 -24.99 -3.55
C VAL A 371 7.70 -24.35 -4.47
N GLY A 372 8.87 -24.03 -3.91
CA GLY A 372 10.00 -23.38 -4.58
C GLY A 372 9.97 -21.84 -4.52
N GLU A 373 8.84 -21.23 -4.16
CA GLU A 373 8.73 -19.79 -3.94
C GLU A 373 9.38 -19.37 -2.60
N LYS A 374 9.70 -18.08 -2.47
CA LYS A 374 10.21 -17.50 -1.25
C LYS A 374 9.19 -17.63 -0.11
N ALA A 375 9.66 -18.04 1.07
CA ALA A 375 8.79 -18.20 2.23
C ALA A 375 8.44 -16.85 2.89
N ASP A 376 7.73 -16.03 2.15
CA ASP A 376 7.13 -14.78 2.60
C ASP A 376 5.64 -15.05 2.86
N LEU A 377 5.26 -15.25 4.14
CA LEU A 377 3.96 -15.79 4.56
C LEU A 377 3.37 -14.96 5.69
N THR A 378 2.05 -14.94 5.75
CA THR A 378 1.31 -14.46 6.92
C THR A 378 0.34 -15.50 7.43
N VAL A 379 0.20 -15.62 8.75
CA VAL A 379 -0.79 -16.46 9.44
C VAL A 379 -1.84 -15.56 10.06
N ILE A 380 -3.12 -15.82 9.76
CA ILE A 380 -4.22 -14.91 10.06
C ILE A 380 -5.29 -15.63 10.87
N ASN A 381 -5.65 -15.06 12.02
CA ASN A 381 -6.82 -15.50 12.78
C ASN A 381 -8.07 -14.79 12.27
N LEU A 382 -8.92 -15.52 11.54
CA LEU A 382 -10.13 -14.97 10.94
C LEU A 382 -11.31 -14.83 11.95
N GLN A 383 -11.23 -15.44 13.12
CA GLN A 383 -12.34 -15.54 14.07
C GLN A 383 -12.25 -14.51 15.20
N GLN A 384 -11.05 -14.16 15.62
CA GLN A 384 -10.86 -13.26 16.74
C GLN A 384 -11.32 -11.85 16.41
N GLU A 385 -12.32 -11.36 17.12
CA GLU A 385 -12.76 -9.96 17.05
C GLU A 385 -12.00 -9.13 18.09
N GLN A 386 -11.49 -7.99 17.66
CA GLN A 386 -10.92 -6.98 18.58
C GLN A 386 -11.17 -5.58 18.03
N ALA A 387 -11.22 -4.59 18.90
CA ALA A 387 -11.30 -3.19 18.51
C ALA A 387 -9.94 -2.67 18.05
N ILE A 388 -9.94 -1.79 17.05
CA ILE A 388 -8.75 -1.05 16.66
C ILE A 388 -8.39 -0.07 17.79
N ASP A 389 -7.24 -0.30 18.41
CA ASP A 389 -6.69 0.55 19.46
C ASP A 389 -5.36 1.15 19.00
N PRO A 390 -5.32 2.45 18.64
CA PRO A 390 -4.09 3.12 18.19
C PRO A 390 -2.94 3.04 19.20
N ALA A 391 -3.23 2.90 20.49
CA ALA A 391 -2.18 2.75 21.52
C ALA A 391 -1.37 1.46 21.34
N THR A 392 -1.94 0.44 20.68
CA THR A 392 -1.27 -0.84 20.43
C THR A 392 -0.46 -0.85 19.13
N PHE A 393 -0.52 0.19 18.31
CA PHE A 393 0.24 0.24 17.06
C PHE A 393 1.75 0.28 17.33
N VAL A 394 2.50 -0.43 16.52
CA VAL A 394 3.98 -0.39 16.56
C VAL A 394 4.56 0.68 15.65
N SER A 395 3.79 1.13 14.64
CA SER A 395 4.06 2.39 13.95
C SER A 395 4.15 3.54 14.95
N LYS A 396 5.03 4.51 14.72
CA LYS A 396 5.10 5.74 15.52
C LYS A 396 3.84 6.58 15.35
N GLY A 397 3.26 6.60 14.14
CA GLY A 397 1.99 7.27 13.88
C GLY A 397 0.81 6.55 14.51
N LYS A 398 -0.10 7.35 15.11
CA LYS A 398 -1.35 6.87 15.71
C LYS A 398 -2.58 7.44 15.01
N ASN A 399 -2.36 8.20 13.95
CA ASN A 399 -3.34 8.97 13.19
C ASN A 399 -4.23 8.06 12.34
N THR A 400 -5.35 7.63 12.88
CA THR A 400 -6.33 6.77 12.21
C THR A 400 -7.77 7.18 12.47
N PRO A 401 -8.66 7.20 11.46
CA PRO A 401 -10.09 7.42 11.65
C PRO A 401 -10.83 6.19 12.18
N PHE A 402 -10.17 5.04 12.27
CA PHE A 402 -10.79 3.76 12.59
C PHE A 402 -10.67 3.34 14.07
N ALA A 403 -10.22 4.23 14.95
CA ALA A 403 -10.12 3.94 16.37
C ALA A 403 -11.48 3.45 16.94
N GLY A 404 -11.45 2.34 17.68
CA GLY A 404 -12.64 1.72 18.26
C GLY A 404 -13.47 0.85 17.32
N TRP A 405 -13.18 0.81 16.01
CA TRP A 405 -13.86 -0.09 15.07
C TRP A 405 -13.56 -1.54 15.42
N LYS A 406 -14.59 -2.38 15.48
CA LYS A 406 -14.46 -3.80 15.78
C LYS A 406 -14.19 -4.57 14.50
N CYS A 407 -13.10 -5.33 14.49
CA CYS A 407 -12.65 -6.06 13.32
C CYS A 407 -12.24 -7.49 13.68
N LYS A 408 -12.41 -8.39 12.72
CA LYS A 408 -11.85 -9.74 12.67
C LYS A 408 -10.77 -9.83 11.60
N GLY A 409 -10.09 -10.96 11.48
CA GLY A 409 -9.08 -11.15 10.44
C GLY A 409 -7.72 -10.56 10.84
N TRP A 410 -7.23 -10.86 12.02
CA TRP A 410 -5.97 -10.31 12.52
C TRP A 410 -4.80 -11.23 12.18
N PRO A 411 -3.72 -10.72 11.54
CA PRO A 411 -2.47 -11.46 11.43
C PRO A 411 -1.95 -11.82 12.82
N VAL A 412 -1.40 -13.02 12.94
CA VAL A 412 -0.85 -13.54 14.21
C VAL A 412 0.61 -13.95 14.10
N MET A 413 1.10 -14.24 12.90
CA MET A 413 2.51 -14.47 12.60
C MET A 413 2.83 -13.96 11.19
N THR A 414 4.06 -13.50 10.99
CA THR A 414 4.56 -13.10 9.66
C THR A 414 5.98 -13.62 9.48
N PHE A 415 6.22 -14.25 8.34
CA PHE A 415 7.51 -14.82 7.94
C PHE A 415 8.01 -14.08 6.70
N VAL A 416 9.28 -13.72 6.72
CA VAL A 416 9.98 -13.10 5.59
C VAL A 416 11.25 -13.89 5.29
N GLY A 417 11.35 -14.44 4.08
CA GLY A 417 12.46 -15.30 3.71
C GLY A 417 12.65 -16.47 4.70
N GLY A 418 11.53 -17.06 5.13
CA GLY A 418 11.52 -18.19 6.08
C GLY A 418 11.80 -17.82 7.54
N LYS A 419 12.04 -16.55 7.85
CA LYS A 419 12.28 -16.10 9.23
C LYS A 419 10.99 -15.55 9.83
N LEU A 420 10.67 -15.96 11.05
CA LEU A 420 9.56 -15.40 11.83
C LEU A 420 9.96 -13.98 12.29
N VAL A 421 9.42 -12.94 11.60
CA VAL A 421 9.74 -11.53 11.86
C VAL A 421 8.75 -10.87 12.81
N TRP A 422 7.54 -11.42 12.92
CA TRP A 422 6.54 -10.95 13.86
C TRP A 422 5.65 -12.10 14.35
N LYS A 423 5.32 -12.08 15.65
CA LYS A 423 4.35 -13.00 16.28
C LYS A 423 3.59 -12.26 17.36
N LYS A 424 2.27 -12.44 17.38
CA LYS A 424 1.40 -11.85 18.42
C LYS A 424 1.85 -12.29 19.82
N GLY A 425 2.00 -11.31 20.73
CA GLY A 425 2.46 -11.55 22.10
C GLY A 425 3.97 -11.66 22.29
N ARG A 426 4.77 -11.52 21.23
CA ARG A 426 6.24 -11.37 21.30
C ARG A 426 6.59 -9.90 21.10
N GLU A 427 7.28 -9.31 22.06
CA GLU A 427 7.84 -7.96 21.90
C GLU A 427 8.97 -7.96 20.86
N ALA A 428 9.21 -6.82 20.22
CA ALA A 428 10.38 -6.64 19.34
C ALA A 428 11.66 -6.78 20.19
N GLU A 429 12.55 -7.67 19.79
CA GLU A 429 13.91 -7.76 20.34
C GLU A 429 14.80 -6.68 19.77
#